data_aa4cf6a9dc49cca6353405b71fe6204a
#
_entry.id   aa4cf6a9dc49cca6353405b71fe6204a
#
_cell.length_a   1.000
_cell.length_b   1.000
_cell.length_c   1.000
_cell.angle_alpha   90.00
_cell.angle_beta   90.00
_cell.angle_gamma   90.00
#
_symmetry.space_group_name_H-M   'P 1'
#
loop_
_entity.id
_entity.type
_entity.pdbx_description
1 polymer ?
#
loop_
_entity_poly.entity_id
_entity_poly.type
_entity_poly.pdbx_seq_one_letter_code
_entity_poly.pdbx_strand_id
1 'polypeptide(L)'
;GIDLNGVLEESQKKALRNLLNEHEVLFFRNQDISPLHHKLLALSFGPIQTHPAYETVKGFPEITILESTAKKPSKIEAWHSDMTFKKHPPMATVLKSVIVPERGGDTLWASMTAAYEGLSSHMQTFLSDLIAVHDFSHGFKETLAEPGGRERLEDAIIMNPPVRHPVIRTHPETGKKVIFVNSLFTTHIEDLTRSESEEILNLLFKHIITPEFTCRFQWHPHSLAIWDNRSTQHKPINDYFPNHRRMERITIDGDNPY
;
A
#
# COMPACT_ATOMS: atom_id res chain seq x y z
N GLY A 1 -18.38 15.80 9.97
CA GLY A 1 -17.95 14.41 9.87
C GLY A 1 -18.89 13.61 8.98
N ILE A 2 -18.46 12.45 8.53
CA ILE A 2 -19.25 11.51 7.74
C ILE A 2 -19.43 10.21 8.56
N ASP A 3 -20.61 9.60 8.50
CA ASP A 3 -20.86 8.25 8.98
C ASP A 3 -20.75 7.30 7.80
N LEU A 4 -19.85 6.30 7.92
CA LEU A 4 -19.59 5.30 6.90
C LEU A 4 -20.39 3.99 7.13
N ASN A 5 -21.22 3.94 8.17
CA ASN A 5 -22.05 2.78 8.52
C ASN A 5 -23.39 2.80 7.76
N GLY A 6 -23.30 2.94 6.45
CA GLY A 6 -24.48 3.00 5.58
C GLY A 6 -24.12 2.99 4.11
N VAL A 7 -25.13 3.11 3.27
CA VAL A 7 -24.95 3.28 1.83
C VAL A 7 -24.66 4.74 1.55
N LEU A 8 -23.52 5.02 0.97
CA LEU A 8 -23.12 6.40 0.62
C LEU A 8 -23.94 6.91 -0.59
N GLU A 9 -24.38 8.15 -0.51
CA GLU A 9 -24.96 8.87 -1.66
C GLU A 9 -23.86 9.20 -2.70
N GLU A 10 -24.25 9.41 -3.94
CA GLU A 10 -23.31 9.72 -5.03
C GLU A 10 -22.49 11.00 -4.77
N SER A 11 -23.10 11.99 -4.14
CA SER A 11 -22.44 13.22 -3.71
C SER A 11 -21.31 12.95 -2.69
N GLN A 12 -21.55 12.03 -1.74
CA GLN A 12 -20.59 11.62 -0.73
C GLN A 12 -19.43 10.79 -1.33
N LYS A 13 -19.75 9.86 -2.24
CA LYS A 13 -18.74 9.08 -2.98
C LYS A 13 -17.82 10.00 -3.76
N LYS A 14 -18.39 10.96 -4.51
CA LYS A 14 -17.63 11.95 -5.26
C LYS A 14 -16.77 12.82 -4.35
N ALA A 15 -17.30 13.26 -3.21
CA ALA A 15 -16.55 14.04 -2.23
C ALA A 15 -15.36 13.26 -1.65
N LEU A 16 -15.57 12.00 -1.26
CA LEU A 16 -14.50 11.12 -0.77
C LEU A 16 -13.42 10.90 -1.82
N ARG A 17 -13.81 10.70 -3.09
CA ARG A 17 -12.87 10.55 -4.21
C ARG A 17 -12.01 11.80 -4.41
N ASN A 18 -12.63 12.97 -4.41
CA ASN A 18 -11.93 14.25 -4.54
C ASN A 18 -10.96 14.48 -3.37
N LEU A 19 -11.42 14.23 -2.14
CA LEU A 19 -10.57 14.34 -0.95
C LEU A 19 -9.39 13.35 -0.99
N LEU A 20 -9.60 12.13 -1.48
CA LEU A 20 -8.52 11.15 -1.63
C LEU A 20 -7.49 11.62 -2.67
N ASN A 21 -7.93 12.18 -3.79
CA ASN A 21 -7.04 12.76 -4.81
C ASN A 21 -6.28 14.00 -4.31
N GLU A 22 -6.85 14.75 -3.38
CA GLU A 22 -6.24 15.96 -2.82
C GLU A 22 -5.25 15.64 -1.70
N HIS A 23 -5.63 14.75 -0.77
CA HIS A 23 -4.88 14.47 0.46
C HIS A 23 -4.12 13.15 0.45
N GLU A 24 -4.33 12.28 -0.56
CA GLU A 24 -3.71 10.99 -0.77
C GLU A 24 -4.01 9.94 0.32
N VAL A 25 -4.32 10.35 1.55
CA VAL A 25 -4.78 9.49 2.65
C VAL A 25 -5.87 10.18 3.47
N LEU A 26 -6.91 9.42 3.80
CA LEU A 26 -8.04 9.88 4.61
C LEU A 26 -8.14 9.03 5.87
N PHE A 27 -8.33 9.67 7.02
CA PHE A 27 -8.48 9.00 8.30
C PHE A 27 -9.86 9.28 8.91
N PHE A 28 -10.47 8.23 9.44
CA PHE A 28 -11.79 8.30 10.09
C PHE A 28 -11.71 7.69 11.48
N ARG A 29 -12.39 8.29 12.44
CA ARG A 29 -12.54 7.82 13.80
C ARG A 29 -13.99 7.40 14.05
N ASN A 30 -14.19 6.52 15.04
CA ASN A 30 -15.52 6.10 15.49
C ASN A 30 -16.41 5.54 14.37
N GLN A 31 -15.82 4.73 13.49
CA GLN A 31 -16.51 4.08 12.36
C GLN A 31 -16.69 2.59 12.65
N ASP A 32 -17.75 2.24 13.38
CA ASP A 32 -18.07 0.82 13.63
C ASP A 32 -18.87 0.24 12.47
N ILE A 33 -18.21 0.11 11.33
CA ILE A 33 -18.83 -0.40 10.11
C ILE A 33 -18.87 -1.93 10.07
N SER A 34 -19.98 -2.49 9.58
CA SER A 34 -20.11 -3.93 9.34
C SER A 34 -19.22 -4.37 8.15
N PRO A 35 -18.94 -5.69 8.00
CA PRO A 35 -18.23 -6.20 6.82
C PRO A 35 -18.92 -5.82 5.50
N LEU A 36 -20.26 -5.78 5.48
CA LEU A 36 -21.03 -5.34 4.31
C LEU A 36 -20.76 -3.86 3.99
N HIS A 37 -20.81 -2.97 4.99
CA HIS A 37 -20.53 -1.55 4.77
C HIS A 37 -19.07 -1.27 4.42
N HIS A 38 -18.11 -2.05 4.96
CA HIS A 38 -16.71 -2.02 4.54
C HIS A 38 -16.57 -2.35 3.05
N LYS A 39 -17.25 -3.41 2.57
CA LYS A 39 -17.30 -3.77 1.14
C LYS A 39 -17.96 -2.68 0.29
N LEU A 40 -19.11 -2.15 0.70
CA LEU A 40 -19.83 -1.11 -0.05
C LEU A 40 -19.01 0.19 -0.15
N LEU A 41 -18.30 0.55 0.93
CA LEU A 41 -17.36 1.68 0.92
C LEU A 41 -16.24 1.47 -0.10
N ALA A 42 -15.61 0.30 -0.12
CA ALA A 42 -14.55 -0.01 -1.09
C ALA A 42 -15.08 0.01 -2.53
N LEU A 43 -16.26 -0.56 -2.78
CA LEU A 43 -16.93 -0.55 -4.09
C LEU A 43 -17.27 0.86 -4.59
N SER A 44 -17.38 1.86 -3.70
CA SER A 44 -17.59 3.24 -4.11
C SER A 44 -16.37 3.88 -4.81
N PHE A 45 -15.19 3.26 -4.65
CA PHE A 45 -13.95 3.65 -5.32
C PHE A 45 -13.64 2.84 -6.58
N GLY A 46 -14.22 1.66 -6.74
CA GLY A 46 -14.01 0.80 -7.92
C GLY A 46 -14.17 -0.69 -7.63
N PRO A 47 -13.91 -1.55 -8.62
CA PRO A 47 -13.90 -2.99 -8.45
C PRO A 47 -12.89 -3.42 -7.36
N ILE A 48 -13.19 -4.52 -6.66
CA ILE A 48 -12.34 -5.01 -5.58
C ILE A 48 -11.34 -6.03 -6.12
N GLN A 49 -10.09 -5.89 -5.71
CA GLN A 49 -9.03 -6.84 -5.98
C GLN A 49 -8.80 -7.74 -4.77
N THR A 50 -8.80 -9.07 -4.98
CA THR A 50 -8.51 -10.04 -3.91
C THR A 50 -7.00 -10.30 -3.79
N HIS A 51 -6.56 -10.66 -2.58
CA HIS A 51 -5.17 -11.03 -2.31
C HIS A 51 -5.04 -12.54 -2.10
N PRO A 52 -4.14 -13.24 -2.84
CA PRO A 52 -4.09 -14.70 -2.84
C PRO A 52 -3.48 -15.33 -1.58
N ALA A 53 -2.74 -14.56 -0.77
CA ALA A 53 -1.88 -15.10 0.29
C ALA A 53 -2.42 -14.90 1.73
N TYR A 54 -3.60 -14.32 1.92
CA TYR A 54 -4.13 -14.02 3.25
C TYR A 54 -5.47 -14.68 3.52
N GLU A 55 -5.74 -14.93 4.79
CA GLU A 55 -7.07 -15.34 5.28
C GLU A 55 -8.08 -14.20 5.07
N THR A 56 -9.37 -14.56 4.93
CA THR A 56 -10.45 -13.61 4.68
C THR A 56 -11.54 -13.71 5.73
N VAL A 57 -12.37 -12.68 5.84
CA VAL A 57 -13.53 -12.67 6.73
C VAL A 57 -14.58 -13.66 6.22
N LYS A 58 -15.13 -14.49 7.11
CA LYS A 58 -16.15 -15.49 6.75
C LYS A 58 -17.36 -14.83 6.07
N GLY A 59 -17.67 -15.28 4.86
CA GLY A 59 -18.75 -14.74 4.03
C GLY A 59 -18.36 -13.49 3.21
N PHE A 60 -17.12 -12.99 3.37
CA PHE A 60 -16.61 -11.82 2.66
C PHE A 60 -15.18 -12.08 2.18
N PRO A 61 -15.00 -12.85 1.10
CA PRO A 61 -13.68 -13.23 0.60
C PRO A 61 -12.85 -12.04 0.10
N GLU A 62 -13.47 -10.89 -0.11
CA GLU A 62 -12.80 -9.64 -0.46
C GLU A 62 -12.14 -8.95 0.74
N ILE A 63 -12.51 -9.29 1.97
CA ILE A 63 -11.96 -8.68 3.18
C ILE A 63 -10.81 -9.53 3.72
N THR A 64 -9.61 -9.08 3.47
CA THR A 64 -8.37 -9.72 3.95
C THR A 64 -8.15 -9.45 5.43
N ILE A 65 -7.80 -10.47 6.19
CA ILE A 65 -7.43 -10.36 7.61
C ILE A 65 -5.91 -10.17 7.72
N LEU A 66 -5.50 -9.08 8.35
CA LEU A 66 -4.12 -8.81 8.73
C LEU A 66 -4.02 -8.94 10.25
N GLU A 67 -3.56 -10.09 10.71
CA GLU A 67 -3.54 -10.44 12.13
C GLU A 67 -2.14 -10.84 12.58
N SER A 68 -1.73 -10.27 13.72
CA SER A 68 -0.48 -10.63 14.39
C SER A 68 -0.72 -10.89 15.87
N THR A 69 -0.05 -11.92 16.37
CA THR A 69 -0.13 -12.40 17.76
C THR A 69 1.29 -12.72 18.24
N ALA A 70 1.44 -13.02 19.53
CA ALA A 70 2.71 -13.50 20.09
C ALA A 70 3.27 -14.74 19.38
N LYS A 71 2.38 -15.60 18.79
CA LYS A 71 2.77 -16.82 18.06
C LYS A 71 3.02 -16.55 16.57
N LYS A 72 2.43 -15.51 16.01
CA LYS A 72 2.53 -15.16 14.58
C LYS A 72 2.78 -13.64 14.47
N PRO A 73 4.01 -13.17 14.73
CA PRO A 73 4.33 -11.75 14.62
C PRO A 73 4.25 -11.25 13.18
N SER A 74 3.99 -9.98 12.99
CA SER A 74 4.06 -9.33 11.68
C SER A 74 5.50 -9.31 11.17
N LYS A 75 5.69 -9.53 9.86
CA LYS A 75 6.99 -9.54 9.19
C LYS A 75 7.22 -8.33 8.29
N ILE A 76 6.15 -7.62 7.91
CA ILE A 76 6.27 -6.46 7.01
C ILE A 76 6.65 -5.24 7.83
N GLU A 77 7.83 -4.69 7.57
CA GLU A 77 8.36 -3.46 8.19
C GLU A 77 8.92 -2.48 7.16
N ALA A 78 8.89 -2.84 5.89
CA ALA A 78 9.40 -2.00 4.82
C ALA A 78 8.37 -0.95 4.37
N TRP A 79 8.85 0.20 3.89
CA TRP A 79 8.05 1.15 3.16
C TRP A 79 7.65 0.58 1.80
N HIS A 80 6.34 0.62 1.50
CA HIS A 80 5.83 0.05 0.25
C HIS A 80 4.49 0.66 -0.17
N SER A 81 4.21 0.57 -1.45
CA SER A 81 2.85 0.59 -2.00
C SER A 81 2.40 -0.86 -2.19
N ASP A 82 1.12 -1.14 -1.93
CA ASP A 82 0.57 -2.49 -2.01
C ASP A 82 0.72 -3.08 -3.43
N MET A 83 1.15 -4.35 -3.48
CA MET A 83 1.12 -5.23 -4.67
C MET A 83 1.68 -4.61 -5.96
N THR A 84 2.74 -3.80 -5.88
CA THR A 84 3.37 -3.23 -7.09
C THR A 84 4.06 -4.29 -7.97
N PHE A 85 4.13 -5.53 -7.52
CA PHE A 85 4.52 -6.69 -8.33
C PHE A 85 3.44 -7.15 -9.33
N LYS A 86 2.24 -6.55 -9.32
CA LYS A 86 1.19 -6.81 -10.30
C LYS A 86 1.28 -5.85 -11.48
N LYS A 87 0.86 -6.31 -12.66
CA LYS A 87 0.73 -5.45 -13.85
C LYS A 87 -0.24 -4.27 -13.62
N HIS A 88 -1.31 -4.53 -12.85
CA HIS A 88 -2.27 -3.52 -12.41
C HIS A 88 -2.26 -3.49 -10.86
N PRO A 89 -1.36 -2.70 -10.25
CA PRO A 89 -1.35 -2.54 -8.81
C PRO A 89 -2.66 -1.90 -8.32
N PRO A 90 -3.07 -2.15 -7.07
CA PRO A 90 -4.29 -1.52 -6.54
C PRO A 90 -4.27 0.00 -6.67
N MET A 91 -5.44 0.57 -6.96
CA MET A 91 -5.63 2.02 -6.95
C MET A 91 -5.65 2.56 -5.52
N ALA A 92 -6.35 1.89 -4.62
CA ALA A 92 -6.51 2.31 -3.23
C ALA A 92 -6.72 1.12 -2.30
N THR A 93 -6.56 1.37 -1.02
CA THR A 93 -6.81 0.40 0.04
C THR A 93 -7.68 1.03 1.12
N VAL A 94 -8.66 0.26 1.62
CA VAL A 94 -9.49 0.59 2.78
C VAL A 94 -9.10 -0.34 3.92
N LEU A 95 -8.55 0.21 5.01
CA LEU A 95 -8.10 -0.53 6.17
C LEU A 95 -8.91 -0.14 7.41
N LYS A 96 -9.54 -1.14 8.04
CA LYS A 96 -10.33 -1.00 9.27
C LYS A 96 -9.61 -1.66 10.43
N SER A 97 -9.58 -0.98 11.60
CA SER A 97 -9.08 -1.56 12.83
C SER A 97 -10.15 -2.43 13.50
N VAL A 98 -9.76 -3.62 13.96
CA VAL A 98 -10.62 -4.56 14.72
C VAL A 98 -10.08 -4.76 16.12
N ILE A 99 -8.81 -5.16 16.25
CA ILE A 99 -8.11 -5.26 17.53
C ILE A 99 -6.88 -4.37 17.45
N VAL A 100 -6.79 -3.43 18.36
CA VAL A 100 -5.68 -2.46 18.43
C VAL A 100 -4.97 -2.62 19.78
N PRO A 101 -3.66 -2.77 19.81
CA PRO A 101 -2.91 -2.80 21.05
C PRO A 101 -3.02 -1.45 21.78
N GLU A 102 -2.90 -1.45 23.10
CA GLU A 102 -2.96 -0.22 23.91
C GLU A 102 -1.83 0.77 23.52
N ARG A 103 -0.68 0.24 23.11
CA ARG A 103 0.49 1.02 22.66
C ARG A 103 1.10 0.41 21.42
N GLY A 104 1.59 1.26 20.54
CA GLY A 104 2.24 0.86 19.30
C GLY A 104 1.26 0.42 18.21
N GLY A 105 1.79 -0.15 17.14
CA GLY A 105 1.01 -0.63 15.99
C GLY A 105 0.51 0.49 15.08
N ASP A 106 1.08 1.69 15.18
CA ASP A 106 0.78 2.81 14.29
C ASP A 106 1.14 2.48 12.83
N THR A 107 0.69 3.32 11.92
CA THR A 107 1.10 3.25 10.52
C THR A 107 1.60 4.62 10.06
N LEU A 108 2.68 4.61 9.30
CA LEU A 108 3.22 5.79 8.62
C LEU A 108 2.79 5.76 7.15
N TRP A 109 2.50 6.93 6.59
CA TRP A 109 2.32 7.15 5.15
C TRP A 109 3.30 8.20 4.66
N ALA A 110 3.73 8.07 3.41
CA ALA A 110 4.57 9.03 2.71
C ALA A 110 3.92 9.40 1.38
N SER A 111 3.85 10.70 1.08
CA SER A 111 3.38 11.23 -0.20
C SER A 111 4.47 11.07 -1.26
N MET A 112 4.21 10.27 -2.26
CA MET A 112 5.13 10.10 -3.40
C MET A 112 5.05 11.27 -4.37
N THR A 113 3.96 12.04 -4.35
CA THR A 113 3.82 13.31 -5.07
C THR A 113 4.75 14.37 -4.47
N ALA A 114 4.65 14.60 -3.15
CA ALA A 114 5.52 15.56 -2.46
C ALA A 114 7.00 15.15 -2.54
N ALA A 115 7.30 13.85 -2.46
CA ALA A 115 8.65 13.34 -2.64
C ALA A 115 9.17 13.62 -4.06
N TYR A 116 8.37 13.46 -5.11
CA TYR A 116 8.75 13.83 -6.47
C TYR A 116 8.98 15.34 -6.61
N GLU A 117 8.09 16.16 -6.10
CA GLU A 117 8.20 17.62 -6.11
C GLU A 117 9.43 18.11 -5.33
N GLY A 118 9.86 17.38 -4.30
CA GLY A 118 11.07 17.65 -3.52
C GLY A 118 12.39 17.29 -4.22
N LEU A 119 12.36 16.59 -5.35
CA LEU A 119 13.56 16.32 -6.16
C LEU A 119 13.98 17.57 -6.97
N SER A 120 15.29 17.73 -7.22
CA SER A 120 15.77 18.74 -8.14
C SER A 120 15.26 18.48 -9.58
N SER A 121 15.11 19.52 -10.39
CA SER A 121 14.66 19.39 -11.78
C SER A 121 15.55 18.47 -12.62
N HIS A 122 16.85 18.42 -12.33
CA HIS A 122 17.78 17.49 -12.99
C HIS A 122 17.47 16.03 -12.64
N MET A 123 17.17 15.74 -11.37
CA MET A 123 16.77 14.40 -10.96
C MET A 123 15.39 14.00 -11.51
N GLN A 124 14.44 14.92 -11.52
CA GLN A 124 13.12 14.69 -12.14
C GLN A 124 13.26 14.32 -13.62
N THR A 125 14.09 15.06 -14.36
CA THR A 125 14.37 14.79 -15.78
C THR A 125 15.09 13.46 -15.97
N PHE A 126 16.12 13.18 -15.18
CA PHE A 126 16.89 11.93 -15.26
C PHE A 126 16.03 10.69 -15.01
N LEU A 127 15.12 10.75 -14.02
CA LEU A 127 14.28 9.61 -13.61
C LEU A 127 13.08 9.40 -14.53
N SER A 128 12.68 10.37 -15.36
CA SER A 128 11.40 10.39 -16.09
C SER A 128 11.21 9.23 -17.05
N ASP A 129 12.29 8.74 -17.66
CA ASP A 129 12.25 7.70 -18.70
C ASP A 129 12.74 6.33 -18.17
N LEU A 130 13.09 6.26 -16.88
CA LEU A 130 13.61 5.03 -16.29
C LEU A 130 12.48 4.06 -15.95
N ILE A 131 12.75 2.77 -16.16
CA ILE A 131 11.86 1.65 -15.86
C ILE A 131 12.48 0.83 -14.73
N ALA A 132 11.67 0.49 -13.73
CA ALA A 132 12.05 -0.38 -12.64
C ALA A 132 11.32 -1.73 -12.72
N VAL A 133 11.99 -2.78 -12.27
CA VAL A 133 11.43 -4.14 -12.17
C VAL A 133 10.95 -4.38 -10.76
N HIS A 134 9.70 -4.84 -10.64
CA HIS A 134 9.06 -5.22 -9.38
C HIS A 134 8.80 -6.72 -9.36
N ASP A 135 9.12 -7.39 -8.25
CA ASP A 135 9.07 -8.84 -8.12
C ASP A 135 8.36 -9.26 -6.82
N PHE A 136 7.37 -10.15 -6.97
CA PHE A 136 6.69 -10.80 -5.85
C PHE A 136 7.68 -11.51 -4.93
N SER A 137 8.62 -12.29 -5.51
CA SER A 137 9.58 -13.09 -4.74
C SER A 137 10.51 -12.22 -3.89
N HIS A 138 10.84 -11.01 -4.37
CA HIS A 138 11.67 -10.06 -3.59
C HIS A 138 10.94 -9.62 -2.31
N GLY A 139 9.65 -9.30 -2.39
CA GLY A 139 8.86 -8.87 -1.24
C GLY A 139 8.58 -9.99 -0.22
N PHE A 140 8.58 -11.23 -0.66
CA PHE A 140 8.31 -12.41 0.19
C PHE A 140 9.56 -13.25 0.48
N LYS A 141 10.77 -12.71 0.26
CA LYS A 141 12.05 -13.42 0.40
C LYS A 141 12.22 -14.11 1.77
N GLU A 142 11.78 -13.48 2.85
CA GLU A 142 11.86 -14.08 4.19
C GLU A 142 10.94 -15.29 4.32
N THR A 143 9.70 -15.19 3.83
CA THR A 143 8.75 -16.31 3.81
C THR A 143 9.24 -17.44 2.90
N LEU A 144 9.86 -17.09 1.77
CA LEU A 144 10.43 -18.08 0.85
C LEU A 144 11.65 -18.82 1.43
N ALA A 145 12.37 -18.19 2.36
CA ALA A 145 13.51 -18.80 3.06
C ALA A 145 13.09 -19.75 4.21
N GLU A 146 11.82 -19.74 4.62
CA GLU A 146 11.32 -20.65 5.65
C GLU A 146 11.15 -22.09 5.13
N PRO A 147 11.23 -23.10 6.01
CA PRO A 147 10.87 -24.46 5.64
C PRO A 147 9.45 -24.54 5.05
N GLY A 148 9.31 -25.09 3.84
CA GLY A 148 8.02 -25.18 3.12
C GLY A 148 7.48 -23.84 2.63
N GLY A 149 8.27 -22.75 2.71
CA GLY A 149 7.84 -21.42 2.26
C GLY A 149 7.65 -21.31 0.76
N ARG A 150 8.56 -21.96 0.01
CA ARG A 150 8.51 -21.97 -1.45
C ARG A 150 7.31 -22.76 -1.99
N GLU A 151 7.03 -23.91 -1.41
CA GLU A 151 5.89 -24.76 -1.77
C GLU A 151 4.57 -24.06 -1.47
N ARG A 152 4.47 -23.34 -0.35
CA ARG A 152 3.26 -22.58 0.01
C ARG A 152 2.99 -21.41 -0.94
N LEU A 153 4.00 -20.84 -1.57
CA LEU A 153 3.90 -19.68 -2.44
C LEU A 153 4.14 -19.98 -3.93
N GLU A 154 4.26 -21.26 -4.30
CA GLU A 154 4.58 -21.69 -5.68
C GLU A 154 3.59 -21.12 -6.70
N ASP A 155 2.28 -21.29 -6.49
CA ASP A 155 1.25 -20.75 -7.36
C ASP A 155 1.32 -19.21 -7.44
N ALA A 156 1.55 -18.56 -6.30
CA ALA A 156 1.65 -17.11 -6.26
C ALA A 156 2.88 -16.58 -7.03
N ILE A 157 4.00 -17.29 -7.00
CA ILE A 157 5.20 -16.96 -7.79
C ILE A 157 4.92 -17.13 -9.29
N ILE A 158 4.31 -18.24 -9.68
CA ILE A 158 3.98 -18.53 -11.10
C ILE A 158 3.00 -17.50 -11.64
N MET A 159 1.99 -17.11 -10.86
CA MET A 159 0.97 -16.15 -11.24
C MET A 159 1.44 -14.69 -11.24
N ASN A 160 2.56 -14.39 -10.58
CA ASN A 160 3.09 -13.03 -10.46
C ASN A 160 4.57 -13.00 -10.87
N PRO A 161 4.87 -13.20 -12.16
CA PRO A 161 6.24 -13.00 -12.66
C PRO A 161 6.65 -11.54 -12.50
N PRO A 162 7.96 -11.22 -12.50
CA PRO A 162 8.44 -9.85 -12.43
C PRO A 162 7.77 -8.95 -13.47
N VAL A 163 7.41 -7.74 -13.06
CA VAL A 163 6.73 -6.74 -13.90
C VAL A 163 7.55 -5.46 -13.99
N ARG A 164 7.31 -4.70 -15.05
CA ARG A 164 7.99 -3.44 -15.37
C ARG A 164 7.06 -2.27 -15.11
N HIS A 165 7.54 -1.27 -14.35
CA HIS A 165 6.82 -0.03 -14.10
C HIS A 165 7.75 1.17 -14.28
N PRO A 166 7.22 2.36 -14.66
CA PRO A 166 8.04 3.57 -14.67
C PRO A 166 8.52 3.89 -13.25
N VAL A 167 9.76 4.39 -13.12
CA VAL A 167 10.28 4.92 -11.85
C VAL A 167 9.45 6.13 -11.41
N ILE A 168 9.05 6.95 -12.38
CA ILE A 168 8.14 8.09 -12.19
C ILE A 168 6.88 7.84 -13.01
N ARG A 169 5.76 7.53 -12.34
CA ARG A 169 4.47 7.39 -12.99
C ARG A 169 3.68 8.70 -13.01
N THR A 170 2.70 8.79 -13.91
CA THR A 170 1.67 9.82 -13.88
C THR A 170 0.45 9.31 -13.13
N HIS A 171 -0.05 10.08 -12.16
CA HIS A 171 -1.30 9.75 -11.49
C HIS A 171 -2.49 9.97 -12.43
N PRO A 172 -3.35 8.95 -12.69
CA PRO A 172 -4.32 9.00 -13.80
C PRO A 172 -5.45 10.02 -13.60
N GLU A 173 -5.75 10.41 -12.37
CA GLU A 173 -6.83 11.36 -12.09
C GLU A 173 -6.34 12.79 -11.83
N THR A 174 -5.17 12.95 -11.23
CA THR A 174 -4.64 14.28 -10.88
C THR A 174 -3.63 14.81 -11.90
N GLY A 175 -3.07 13.93 -12.75
CA GLY A 175 -2.00 14.27 -13.69
C GLY A 175 -0.64 14.53 -13.02
N LYS A 176 -0.55 14.48 -11.69
CA LYS A 176 0.69 14.69 -10.95
C LYS A 176 1.68 13.56 -11.19
N LYS A 177 2.97 13.89 -11.14
CA LYS A 177 4.05 12.91 -11.19
C LYS A 177 4.33 12.37 -9.78
N VAL A 178 4.61 11.07 -9.68
CA VAL A 178 4.87 10.37 -8.42
C VAL A 178 6.04 9.41 -8.56
N ILE A 179 6.85 9.30 -7.50
CA ILE A 179 7.88 8.25 -7.41
C ILE A 179 7.18 6.90 -7.21
N PHE A 180 7.45 5.94 -8.11
CA PHE A 180 6.75 4.65 -8.08
C PHE A 180 7.71 3.46 -7.92
N VAL A 181 8.69 3.58 -7.04
CA VAL A 181 9.58 2.51 -6.58
C VAL A 181 9.51 2.37 -5.08
N ASN A 182 9.62 1.14 -4.56
CA ASN A 182 9.59 0.87 -3.11
C ASN A 182 10.56 -0.24 -2.74
N SER A 183 11.03 -0.23 -1.50
CA SER A 183 12.06 -1.17 -1.02
C SER A 183 11.57 -2.60 -0.85
N LEU A 184 10.24 -2.84 -0.84
CA LEU A 184 9.68 -4.18 -0.66
C LEU A 184 9.64 -4.98 -1.96
N PHE A 185 9.28 -4.36 -3.08
CA PHE A 185 9.05 -5.07 -4.35
C PHE A 185 10.00 -4.69 -5.47
N THR A 186 10.61 -3.48 -5.45
CA THR A 186 11.51 -3.03 -6.53
C THR A 186 12.87 -3.71 -6.40
N THR A 187 13.31 -4.38 -7.46
CA THR A 187 14.57 -5.12 -7.50
C THR A 187 15.71 -4.32 -8.13
N HIS A 188 15.46 -3.67 -9.25
CA HIS A 188 16.45 -2.89 -10.00
C HIS A 188 15.78 -1.95 -11.01
N ILE A 189 16.57 -1.02 -11.52
CA ILE A 189 16.23 -0.16 -12.65
C ILE A 189 16.90 -0.74 -13.91
N GLU A 190 16.12 -0.91 -14.99
CA GLU A 190 16.62 -1.43 -16.27
C GLU A 190 17.60 -0.45 -16.94
N ASP A 191 18.41 -0.96 -17.83
CA ASP A 191 19.38 -0.22 -18.66
C ASP A 191 20.45 0.54 -17.87
N LEU A 192 20.55 0.31 -16.55
CA LEU A 192 21.62 0.78 -15.69
C LEU A 192 22.52 -0.38 -15.26
N THR A 193 23.78 -0.09 -14.98
CA THR A 193 24.63 -1.08 -14.30
C THR A 193 24.05 -1.37 -12.92
N ARG A 194 24.39 -2.55 -12.37
CA ARG A 194 23.92 -2.94 -11.03
C ARG A 194 24.26 -1.87 -9.98
N SER A 195 25.46 -1.34 -9.99
CA SER A 195 25.90 -0.32 -9.02
C SER A 195 25.10 0.99 -9.16
N GLU A 196 24.87 1.47 -10.38
CA GLU A 196 24.07 2.67 -10.62
C GLU A 196 22.64 2.49 -10.14
N SER A 197 22.01 1.35 -10.48
CA SER A 197 20.66 1.03 -10.06
C SER A 197 20.54 0.98 -8.54
N GLU A 198 21.46 0.30 -7.85
CA GLU A 198 21.48 0.21 -6.39
C GLU A 198 21.61 1.59 -5.73
N GLU A 199 22.51 2.46 -6.22
CA GLU A 199 22.72 3.79 -5.65
C GLU A 199 21.52 4.72 -5.88
N ILE A 200 20.89 4.68 -7.06
CA ILE A 200 19.72 5.49 -7.37
C ILE A 200 18.53 5.03 -6.53
N LEU A 201 18.26 3.73 -6.43
CA LEU A 201 17.20 3.20 -5.58
C LEU A 201 17.43 3.55 -4.11
N ASN A 202 18.65 3.43 -3.60
CA ASN A 202 19.00 3.80 -2.23
C ASN A 202 18.78 5.30 -1.96
N LEU A 203 19.12 6.17 -2.92
CA LEU A 203 18.84 7.60 -2.84
C LEU A 203 17.33 7.84 -2.74
N LEU A 204 16.53 7.23 -3.63
CA LEU A 204 15.09 7.40 -3.64
C LEU A 204 14.44 6.85 -2.37
N PHE A 205 14.85 5.66 -1.89
CA PHE A 205 14.31 5.08 -0.64
C PHE A 205 14.61 5.94 0.60
N LYS A 206 15.75 6.62 0.64
CA LYS A 206 16.06 7.59 1.71
C LYS A 206 15.27 8.88 1.55
N HIS A 207 15.10 9.35 0.33
CA HIS A 207 14.41 10.61 0.03
C HIS A 207 12.91 10.54 0.38
N ILE A 208 12.21 9.47 -0.01
CA ILE A 208 10.76 9.33 0.21
C ILE A 208 10.35 9.28 1.69
N ILE A 209 11.26 8.94 2.59
CA ILE A 209 11.00 8.87 4.04
C ILE A 209 11.38 10.16 4.78
N THR A 210 11.69 11.23 4.06
CA THR A 210 11.91 12.56 4.64
C THR A 210 10.68 12.99 5.44
N PRO A 211 10.83 13.46 6.70
CA PRO A 211 9.69 13.75 7.59
C PRO A 211 8.63 14.67 6.98
N GLU A 212 9.04 15.63 6.15
CA GLU A 212 8.16 16.60 5.49
C GLU A 212 7.16 15.95 4.50
N PHE A 213 7.45 14.74 4.03
CA PHE A 213 6.58 14.00 3.12
C PHE A 213 5.71 12.97 3.85
N THR A 214 5.87 12.83 5.17
CA THR A 214 5.28 11.73 5.94
C THR A 214 4.25 12.19 6.94
N CYS A 215 3.31 11.30 7.25
CA CYS A 215 2.42 11.42 8.39
C CYS A 215 2.35 10.10 9.16
N ARG A 216 2.03 10.18 10.46
CA ARG A 216 1.86 9.04 11.35
C ARG A 216 0.43 9.02 11.88
N PHE A 217 -0.21 7.86 11.84
CA PHE A 217 -1.54 7.66 12.36
C PHE A 217 -1.52 6.62 13.48
N GLN A 218 -1.96 7.05 14.66
CA GLN A 218 -2.21 6.17 15.79
C GLN A 218 -3.60 5.55 15.65
N TRP A 219 -3.65 4.22 15.62
CA TRP A 219 -4.90 3.49 15.55
C TRP A 219 -5.63 3.48 16.89
N HIS A 220 -6.94 3.65 16.83
CA HIS A 220 -7.87 3.40 17.95
C HIS A 220 -8.90 2.37 17.47
N PRO A 221 -9.65 1.71 18.37
CA PRO A 221 -10.81 0.91 17.96
C PRO A 221 -11.74 1.72 17.05
N HIS A 222 -12.33 1.05 16.05
CA HIS A 222 -13.22 1.67 15.06
C HIS A 222 -12.58 2.82 14.24
N SER A 223 -11.26 2.78 14.08
CA SER A 223 -10.58 3.67 13.12
C SER A 223 -10.57 3.04 11.73
N LEU A 224 -10.59 3.89 10.72
CA LEU A 224 -10.50 3.49 9.32
C LEU A 224 -9.56 4.44 8.59
N ALA A 225 -8.74 3.90 7.69
CA ALA A 225 -7.92 4.67 6.77
C ALA A 225 -8.21 4.25 5.33
N ILE A 226 -8.24 5.23 4.43
CA ILE A 226 -8.30 5.02 2.98
C ILE A 226 -7.10 5.75 2.40
N TRP A 227 -6.26 5.05 1.62
CA TRP A 227 -5.15 5.70 0.95
C TRP A 227 -5.11 5.38 -0.54
N ASP A 228 -4.63 6.36 -1.30
CA ASP A 228 -4.34 6.19 -2.71
C ASP A 228 -2.99 5.47 -2.86
N ASN A 229 -3.05 4.21 -3.26
CA ASN A 229 -1.87 3.38 -3.42
C ASN A 229 -1.01 3.80 -4.63
N ARG A 230 -1.57 4.63 -5.51
CA ARG A 230 -0.90 5.14 -6.72
C ARG A 230 0.06 6.29 -6.39
N SER A 231 -0.18 7.00 -5.27
CA SER A 231 0.58 8.19 -4.86
C SER A 231 1.14 8.11 -3.45
N THR A 232 0.95 7.00 -2.71
CA THR A 232 1.49 6.84 -1.36
C THR A 232 2.30 5.55 -1.19
N GLN A 233 3.25 5.61 -0.27
CA GLN A 233 3.78 4.42 0.39
C GLN A 233 3.37 4.43 1.85
N HIS A 234 3.32 3.25 2.45
CA HIS A 234 3.05 3.12 3.87
C HIS A 234 3.99 2.13 4.54
N LYS A 235 4.11 2.26 5.87
CA LYS A 235 4.91 1.39 6.71
C LYS A 235 4.16 1.10 8.00
N PRO A 236 3.76 -0.16 8.28
CA PRO A 236 3.29 -0.55 9.60
C PRO A 236 4.46 -0.50 10.60
N ILE A 237 4.19 -0.09 11.84
CA ILE A 237 5.16 -0.08 12.92
C ILE A 237 4.87 -1.28 13.82
N ASN A 238 5.83 -2.21 13.95
CA ASN A 238 5.66 -3.47 14.66
C ASN A 238 6.20 -3.40 16.12
N ASP A 239 6.02 -2.26 16.79
CA ASP A 239 6.48 -1.96 18.16
C ASP A 239 5.51 -2.39 19.25
N TYR A 240 4.53 -3.23 18.94
CA TYR A 240 3.48 -3.69 19.86
C TYR A 240 3.62 -5.15 20.30
N PHE A 241 4.65 -5.86 19.85
CA PHE A 241 4.89 -7.25 20.30
C PHE A 241 5.03 -7.31 21.82
N PRO A 242 4.42 -8.31 22.52
CA PRO A 242 3.70 -9.48 22.02
C PRO A 242 2.18 -9.29 21.89
N ASN A 243 1.68 -8.06 21.88
CA ASN A 243 0.25 -7.76 21.92
C ASN A 243 -0.44 -8.16 20.61
N HIS A 244 -1.72 -8.49 20.72
CA HIS A 244 -2.58 -8.86 19.60
C HIS A 244 -2.99 -7.62 18.80
N ARG A 245 -2.87 -7.69 17.47
CA ARG A 245 -3.37 -6.67 16.54
C ARG A 245 -4.08 -7.34 15.39
N ARG A 246 -5.30 -6.88 15.06
CA ARG A 246 -6.07 -7.36 13.92
C ARG A 246 -6.68 -6.20 13.16
N MET A 247 -6.45 -6.20 11.86
CA MET A 247 -7.00 -5.26 10.89
C MET A 247 -7.73 -6.02 9.80
N GLU A 248 -8.69 -5.37 9.17
CA GLU A 248 -9.41 -5.87 8.01
C GLU A 248 -9.19 -4.94 6.82
N ARG A 249 -8.77 -5.49 5.69
CA ARG A 249 -8.34 -4.76 4.51
C ARG A 249 -9.12 -5.14 3.27
N ILE A 250 -9.52 -4.14 2.48
CA ILE A 250 -10.00 -4.32 1.10
C ILE A 250 -9.11 -3.50 0.18
N THR A 251 -8.65 -4.10 -0.92
CA THR A 251 -7.91 -3.43 -1.99
C THR A 251 -8.80 -3.23 -3.20
N ILE A 252 -8.65 -2.10 -3.87
CA ILE A 252 -9.47 -1.70 -5.02
C ILE A 252 -8.60 -1.81 -6.28
N ASP A 253 -9.15 -2.39 -7.35
CA ASP A 253 -8.44 -2.54 -8.63
C ASP A 253 -7.90 -1.22 -9.15
N GLY A 254 -6.71 -1.29 -9.74
CA GLY A 254 -6.02 -0.13 -10.29
C GLY A 254 -5.75 -0.24 -11.78
N ASP A 255 -4.98 0.70 -12.26
CA ASP A 255 -4.58 0.87 -13.65
C ASP A 255 -3.16 0.30 -13.91
N ASN A 256 -2.80 0.27 -15.19
CA ASN A 256 -1.41 0.02 -15.60
C ASN A 256 -0.61 1.32 -15.42
N PRO A 257 0.43 1.37 -14.58
CA PRO A 257 1.26 2.56 -14.38
C PRO A 257 1.94 3.03 -15.68
N TYR A 258 1.90 4.34 -15.95
CA TYR A 258 2.49 4.98 -17.14
C TYR A 258 3.18 6.31 -16.82
#